data_9752c2fe497484967a51fbcda7c41846
#
_entry.id   9752c2fe497484967a51fbcda7c41846
#
_cell.length_a   1.000
_cell.length_b   1.000
_cell.length_c   1.000
_cell.angle_alpha   90.00
_cell.angle_beta   90.00
_cell.angle_gamma   90.00
#
_symmetry.space_group_name_H-M   'P 1'
#
loop_
_entity.id
_entity.type
_entity.pdbx_description
1 polymer ?
#
loop_
_entity_poly.entity_id
_entity_poly.type
_entity_poly.pdbx_seq_one_letter_code
_entity_poly.pdbx_strand_id
1 'polypeptide(L)'
;MSNRTSVGRVVIVGLGPGPRNTVTEATLQAIASIPHQFVRTRQHPTADLLPAAQSFDHLYESLPTFDDVYAAITETLVAAANEHGEVLYAVPGSPLLLETSVTQLRADTRIEVLVLPAMSFLDLAWEALGIDPVNAGVRLIDGHRFAAEAANERGPLLVAQVHADWVLSDVKLSFDEAVGDEPVVLLHHLGLPDQRVEHTTWQELDRVLPADHLTTLYIPQLAQPIAGEMVKLHQLARTLREQCPWDIEQTHDSLIKHLLEETYEVVDAINELDAENPATDDALIEELGDLLYQVEFHATIAEQEGRFTLADVARSIHDKLVRRHPHVFGDVVANSANDVVSTWDEVKRQERQASNTKSDSVFSGVAKAAPSLLYATKLQKRAADVGFDWPNADGAFDKIREESAEIRDAIAQQADPEAVRMELGD
;
A
#
# COMPACT_ATOMS: atom_id res chain seq x y z
N MET A 1 60.37 -0.21 24.97
CA MET A 1 59.02 -0.27 25.55
C MET A 1 58.15 0.56 24.65
N SER A 2 57.37 -0.10 23.80
CA SER A 2 56.46 0.58 22.87
C SER A 2 55.29 1.17 23.67
N ASN A 3 55.20 2.49 23.70
CA ASN A 3 54.07 3.21 24.24
C ASN A 3 52.86 2.90 23.33
N ARG A 4 52.10 1.86 23.64
CA ARG A 4 50.75 1.72 23.10
C ARG A 4 49.94 2.85 23.72
N THR A 5 49.77 3.93 23.00
CA THR A 5 48.71 4.89 23.31
C THR A 5 47.43 4.07 23.39
N SER A 6 46.85 3.94 24.59
CA SER A 6 45.56 3.27 24.75
C SER A 6 44.55 4.11 23.99
N VAL A 7 43.88 3.49 23.04
CA VAL A 7 42.75 4.10 22.30
C VAL A 7 41.69 4.48 23.35
N GLY A 8 41.21 5.71 23.32
CA GLY A 8 40.15 6.17 24.23
C GLY A 8 38.88 5.36 24.10
N ARG A 9 38.13 5.20 25.19
CA ARG A 9 36.89 4.43 25.22
C ARG A 9 35.69 5.32 25.52
N VAL A 10 34.60 5.14 24.77
CA VAL A 10 33.27 5.70 25.06
C VAL A 10 32.33 4.59 25.54
N VAL A 11 31.90 4.68 26.80
CA VAL A 11 30.84 3.79 27.35
C VAL A 11 29.50 4.47 27.18
N ILE A 12 28.63 3.86 26.40
CA ILE A 12 27.32 4.43 26.07
C ILE A 12 26.26 3.71 26.89
N VAL A 13 25.43 4.48 27.58
CA VAL A 13 24.33 3.97 28.41
C VAL A 13 23.01 4.60 28.02
N GLY A 14 21.93 3.83 28.16
CA GLY A 14 20.56 4.34 28.01
C GLY A 14 19.95 4.71 29.35
N LEU A 15 19.25 5.84 29.37
CA LEU A 15 18.57 6.36 30.57
C LEU A 15 17.16 5.74 30.76
N GLY A 16 16.80 4.77 29.91
CA GLY A 16 15.45 4.18 29.89
C GLY A 16 14.38 5.10 29.28
N PRO A 17 13.14 4.64 29.16
CA PRO A 17 12.09 5.36 28.44
C PRO A 17 11.40 6.49 29.25
N GLY A 18 11.79 6.72 30.50
CA GLY A 18 11.20 7.78 31.33
C GLY A 18 11.25 7.49 32.82
N PRO A 19 10.56 6.46 33.34
CA PRO A 19 10.56 6.16 34.78
C PRO A 19 11.93 5.70 35.29
N ARG A 20 12.28 6.13 36.48
CA ARG A 20 13.58 5.78 37.09
C ARG A 20 13.78 4.27 37.29
N ASN A 21 12.73 3.53 37.54
CA ASN A 21 12.75 2.07 37.71
C ASN A 21 12.97 1.29 36.40
N THR A 22 13.00 1.96 35.27
CA THR A 22 13.34 1.37 33.96
C THR A 22 14.81 1.52 33.59
N VAL A 23 15.60 2.24 34.44
CA VAL A 23 17.05 2.36 34.26
C VAL A 23 17.70 1.06 34.75
N THR A 24 18.57 0.49 33.91
CA THR A 24 19.21 -0.78 34.25
C THR A 24 20.28 -0.63 35.32
N GLU A 25 20.52 -1.67 36.12
CA GLU A 25 21.58 -1.74 37.10
C GLU A 25 22.96 -1.49 36.46
N ALA A 26 23.18 -2.01 35.25
CA ALA A 26 24.43 -1.78 34.51
C ALA A 26 24.67 -0.30 34.19
N THR A 27 23.59 0.43 33.81
CA THR A 27 23.64 1.88 33.61
C THR A 27 24.01 2.62 34.89
N LEU A 28 23.36 2.26 36.02
CA LEU A 28 23.64 2.89 37.32
C LEU A 28 25.10 2.67 37.79
N GLN A 29 25.61 1.45 37.58
CA GLN A 29 27.01 1.12 37.91
C GLN A 29 28.00 1.90 37.03
N ALA A 30 27.74 2.03 35.73
CA ALA A 30 28.58 2.83 34.83
C ALA A 30 28.59 4.31 35.21
N ILE A 31 27.41 4.88 35.54
CA ILE A 31 27.28 6.26 36.03
C ILE A 31 28.10 6.47 37.31
N ALA A 32 28.07 5.49 38.22
CA ALA A 32 28.81 5.62 39.49
C ALA A 32 30.33 5.45 39.35
N SER A 33 30.82 4.75 38.32
CA SER A 33 32.23 4.40 38.16
C SER A 33 33.01 5.31 37.21
N ILE A 34 32.37 5.93 36.23
CA ILE A 34 33.04 6.74 35.21
C ILE A 34 32.87 8.23 35.53
N PRO A 35 33.97 8.97 35.83
CA PRO A 35 33.86 10.34 36.29
C PRO A 35 33.60 11.38 35.20
N HIS A 36 34.06 11.12 33.95
CA HIS A 36 33.89 12.05 32.83
C HIS A 36 32.61 11.70 32.10
N GLN A 37 31.54 12.46 32.33
CA GLN A 37 30.19 12.14 31.93
C GLN A 37 29.61 13.17 30.99
N PHE A 38 28.96 12.67 29.96
CA PHE A 38 28.22 13.45 28.99
C PHE A 38 26.77 12.94 28.92
N VAL A 39 25.82 13.83 28.74
CA VAL A 39 24.40 13.49 28.49
C VAL A 39 23.95 14.17 27.23
N ARG A 40 23.22 13.42 26.38
CA ARG A 40 22.71 13.94 25.11
C ARG A 40 21.82 15.17 25.32
N THR A 41 20.90 15.07 26.27
CA THR A 41 20.01 16.17 26.66
C THR A 41 19.62 16.09 28.11
N ARG A 42 19.37 17.26 28.71
CA ARG A 42 18.78 17.40 30.06
C ARG A 42 17.26 17.24 30.04
N GLN A 43 16.65 17.31 28.88
CA GLN A 43 15.22 17.19 28.71
C GLN A 43 14.77 15.72 28.74
N HIS A 44 15.17 15.00 29.79
CA HIS A 44 14.77 13.61 30.02
C HIS A 44 14.53 13.39 31.52
N PRO A 45 13.45 12.65 31.89
CA PRO A 45 13.06 12.48 33.30
C PRO A 45 14.15 11.96 34.23
N THR A 46 15.03 11.10 33.72
CA THR A 46 16.14 10.51 34.52
C THR A 46 17.51 11.15 34.30
N ALA A 47 17.58 12.30 33.63
CA ALA A 47 18.84 13.04 33.46
C ALA A 47 19.39 13.57 34.76
N ASP A 48 18.59 13.65 35.83
CA ASP A 48 18.99 13.97 37.20
C ASP A 48 19.96 12.95 37.82
N LEU A 49 20.06 11.75 37.26
CA LEU A 49 21.06 10.73 37.65
C LEU A 49 22.50 11.18 37.37
N LEU A 50 22.70 12.14 36.47
CA LEU A 50 24.00 12.65 36.06
C LEU A 50 24.06 14.18 36.24
N PRO A 51 23.95 14.70 37.48
CA PRO A 51 23.84 16.15 37.71
C PRO A 51 25.06 16.94 37.25
N ALA A 52 26.25 16.31 37.27
CA ALA A 52 27.50 16.93 36.87
C ALA A 52 27.92 16.70 35.42
N ALA A 53 27.14 15.88 34.63
CA ALA A 53 27.50 15.60 33.27
C ALA A 53 27.40 16.84 32.37
N GLN A 54 28.25 16.91 31.36
CA GLN A 54 28.16 17.93 30.33
C GLN A 54 26.99 17.59 29.37
N SER A 55 26.08 18.54 29.16
CA SER A 55 24.99 18.40 28.24
C SER A 55 25.33 18.89 26.83
N PHE A 56 24.75 18.29 25.83
CA PHE A 56 24.83 18.72 24.44
C PHE A 56 23.63 19.57 23.97
N ASP A 57 22.71 19.96 24.86
CA ASP A 57 21.51 20.74 24.48
C ASP A 57 21.87 22.02 23.70
N HIS A 58 22.98 22.69 24.05
CA HIS A 58 23.45 23.89 23.36
C HIS A 58 23.76 23.68 21.85
N LEU A 59 24.10 22.46 21.44
CA LEU A 59 24.37 22.16 20.04
C LEU A 59 23.06 22.16 19.20
N TYR A 60 21.97 21.72 19.81
CA TYR A 60 20.63 21.74 19.15
C TYR A 60 20.11 23.17 18.93
N GLU A 61 20.57 24.14 19.74
CA GLU A 61 20.20 25.55 19.63
C GLU A 61 21.09 26.31 18.65
N SER A 62 22.34 25.87 18.47
CA SER A 62 23.39 26.64 17.77
C SER A 62 23.69 26.13 16.36
N LEU A 63 23.41 24.88 16.04
CA LEU A 63 23.74 24.27 14.75
C LEU A 63 22.50 24.17 13.81
N PRO A 64 22.71 24.34 12.50
CA PRO A 64 21.58 24.46 11.55
C PRO A 64 20.87 23.15 11.25
N THR A 65 21.54 22.00 11.38
CA THR A 65 20.98 20.69 11.05
C THR A 65 21.25 19.65 12.12
N PHE A 66 20.41 18.63 12.22
CA PHE A 66 20.65 17.51 13.13
C PHE A 66 21.92 16.73 12.79
N ASP A 67 22.30 16.64 11.53
CA ASP A 67 23.54 15.98 11.09
C ASP A 67 24.76 16.72 11.64
N ASP A 68 24.76 18.05 11.61
CA ASP A 68 25.82 18.87 12.20
C ASP A 68 25.90 18.67 13.73
N VAL A 69 24.77 18.58 14.41
CA VAL A 69 24.68 18.31 15.84
C VAL A 69 25.32 16.96 16.19
N TYR A 70 24.92 15.89 15.47
CA TYR A 70 25.46 14.55 15.77
C TYR A 70 26.93 14.42 15.41
N ALA A 71 27.41 15.08 14.38
CA ALA A 71 28.82 15.16 14.05
C ALA A 71 29.61 15.88 15.15
N ALA A 72 29.11 17.00 15.66
CA ALA A 72 29.77 17.76 16.78
C ALA A 72 29.78 16.98 18.09
N ILE A 73 28.70 16.24 18.42
CA ILE A 73 28.66 15.32 19.56
C ILE A 73 29.73 14.25 19.41
N THR A 74 29.82 13.62 18.26
CA THR A 74 30.79 12.56 17.97
C THR A 74 32.21 13.05 18.11
N GLU A 75 32.59 14.19 17.52
CA GLU A 75 33.91 14.77 17.62
C GLU A 75 34.27 15.12 19.07
N THR A 76 33.33 15.70 19.83
CA THR A 76 33.53 16.03 21.23
C THR A 76 33.82 14.80 22.09
N LEU A 77 33.04 13.72 21.89
CA LEU A 77 33.22 12.49 22.65
C LEU A 77 34.50 11.74 22.27
N VAL A 78 34.89 11.75 21.00
CA VAL A 78 36.16 11.19 20.53
C VAL A 78 37.34 11.94 21.14
N ALA A 79 37.30 13.28 21.15
CA ALA A 79 38.35 14.10 21.77
C ALA A 79 38.45 13.82 23.27
N ALA A 80 37.31 13.84 23.98
CA ALA A 80 37.27 13.59 25.42
C ALA A 80 37.76 12.18 25.82
N ALA A 81 37.37 11.15 25.02
CA ALA A 81 37.82 9.78 25.28
C ALA A 81 39.33 9.63 25.08
N ASN A 82 39.93 10.27 24.09
CA ASN A 82 41.35 10.25 23.86
C ASN A 82 42.13 11.06 24.92
N GLU A 83 41.54 12.11 25.52
CA GLU A 83 42.12 12.91 26.58
C GLU A 83 42.08 12.22 27.95
N HIS A 84 40.89 11.63 28.29
CA HIS A 84 40.65 11.08 29.62
C HIS A 84 40.76 9.55 29.70
N GLY A 85 40.95 8.86 28.58
CA GLY A 85 41.05 7.41 28.47
C GLY A 85 39.68 6.72 28.42
N GLU A 86 38.72 7.10 29.27
CA GLU A 86 37.37 6.58 29.30
C GLU A 86 36.36 7.68 29.65
N VAL A 87 35.25 7.72 28.90
CA VAL A 87 34.15 8.65 29.16
C VAL A 87 32.80 7.94 29.07
N LEU A 88 31.82 8.45 29.80
CA LEU A 88 30.43 7.98 29.74
C LEU A 88 29.59 8.91 28.84
N TYR A 89 28.80 8.31 27.97
CA TYR A 89 27.80 9.03 27.20
C TYR A 89 26.41 8.44 27.46
N ALA A 90 25.52 9.22 28.07
CA ALA A 90 24.16 8.84 28.40
C ALA A 90 23.17 9.41 27.38
N VAL A 91 22.31 8.54 26.86
CA VAL A 91 21.28 8.91 25.90
C VAL A 91 19.87 8.58 26.42
N PRO A 92 18.82 9.30 26.01
CA PRO A 92 17.44 8.93 26.29
C PRO A 92 17.09 7.52 25.78
N GLY A 93 16.20 6.83 26.47
CA GLY A 93 15.72 5.52 26.05
C GLY A 93 16.81 4.46 25.95
N SER A 94 16.81 3.73 24.85
CA SER A 94 17.81 2.72 24.51
C SER A 94 18.82 3.28 23.50
N PRO A 95 20.13 3.10 23.73
CA PRO A 95 21.17 3.55 22.80
C PRO A 95 21.17 2.79 21.45
N LEU A 96 20.37 1.75 21.34
CA LEU A 96 20.26 0.91 20.15
C LEU A 96 19.06 1.27 19.25
N LEU A 97 18.28 2.29 19.63
CA LEU A 97 17.05 2.64 18.93
C LEU A 97 17.00 4.14 18.62
N LEU A 98 16.98 4.50 17.35
CA LEU A 98 16.86 5.88 16.85
C LEU A 98 17.93 6.86 17.38
N GLU A 99 19.13 6.36 17.66
CA GLU A 99 20.25 7.13 18.18
C GLU A 99 21.37 7.27 17.13
N THR A 100 21.29 8.31 16.31
CA THR A 100 22.24 8.59 15.22
C THR A 100 23.66 8.81 15.74
N SER A 101 23.81 9.57 16.85
CA SER A 101 25.13 9.80 17.49
C SER A 101 25.81 8.49 17.91
N VAL A 102 25.05 7.52 18.41
CA VAL A 102 25.56 6.19 18.78
C VAL A 102 26.00 5.40 17.54
N THR A 103 25.25 5.50 16.46
CA THR A 103 25.60 4.86 15.18
C THR A 103 26.90 5.42 14.63
N GLN A 104 27.10 6.74 14.68
CA GLN A 104 28.33 7.40 14.24
C GLN A 104 29.52 7.00 15.11
N LEU A 105 29.38 7.03 16.44
CA LEU A 105 30.43 6.61 17.37
C LEU A 105 30.86 5.15 17.13
N ARG A 106 29.93 4.24 16.91
CA ARG A 106 30.22 2.82 16.63
C ARG A 106 30.97 2.60 15.31
N ALA A 107 30.82 3.51 14.37
CA ALA A 107 31.54 3.48 13.09
C ALA A 107 32.91 4.15 13.16
N ASP A 108 33.20 4.89 14.24
CA ASP A 108 34.47 5.64 14.41
C ASP A 108 35.62 4.73 14.88
N THR A 109 36.68 4.68 14.10
CA THR A 109 37.85 3.83 14.36
C THR A 109 38.88 4.45 15.29
N ARG A 110 38.68 5.72 15.69
CA ARG A 110 39.60 6.46 16.57
C ARG A 110 39.44 6.14 18.05
N ILE A 111 38.35 5.43 18.41
CA ILE A 111 37.98 5.11 19.80
C ILE A 111 37.46 3.68 19.89
N GLU A 112 37.45 3.14 21.12
CA GLU A 112 36.71 1.93 21.47
C GLU A 112 35.29 2.31 21.96
N VAL A 113 34.25 1.63 21.51
CA VAL A 113 32.87 1.89 21.94
C VAL A 113 32.29 0.66 22.63
N LEU A 114 31.82 0.85 23.86
CA LEU A 114 31.06 -0.12 24.63
C LEU A 114 29.63 0.38 24.82
N VAL A 115 28.65 -0.33 24.26
CA VAL A 115 27.24 0.00 24.44
C VAL A 115 26.60 -0.95 25.45
N LEU A 116 26.02 -0.38 26.52
CA LEU A 116 25.23 -1.15 27.49
C LEU A 116 23.74 -1.10 27.07
N PRO A 117 23.10 -2.28 26.84
CA PRO A 117 21.69 -2.33 26.52
C PRO A 117 20.80 -1.72 27.61
N ALA A 118 19.74 -1.05 27.20
CA ALA A 118 18.75 -0.46 28.10
C ALA A 118 17.33 -0.68 27.57
N MET A 119 16.35 -0.51 28.46
CA MET A 119 14.93 -0.55 28.08
C MET A 119 14.61 0.60 27.14
N SER A 120 13.78 0.32 26.13
CA SER A 120 13.31 1.33 25.19
C SER A 120 11.87 1.75 25.49
N PHE A 121 11.38 2.82 24.85
CA PHE A 121 9.97 3.20 24.90
C PHE A 121 9.07 2.14 24.25
N LEU A 122 9.60 1.27 23.38
CA LEU A 122 8.85 0.20 22.77
C LEU A 122 8.26 -0.77 23.79
N ASP A 123 9.02 -1.11 24.84
CA ASP A 123 8.54 -2.01 25.89
C ASP A 123 7.28 -1.44 26.60
N LEU A 124 7.28 -0.13 26.86
CA LEU A 124 6.13 0.56 27.44
C LEU A 124 4.98 0.71 26.44
N ALA A 125 5.29 0.93 25.16
CA ALA A 125 4.27 1.02 24.12
C ALA A 125 3.52 -0.31 23.94
N TRP A 126 4.23 -1.45 23.92
CA TRP A 126 3.60 -2.77 23.81
C TRP A 126 2.77 -3.13 25.02
N GLU A 127 3.21 -2.76 26.21
CA GLU A 127 2.44 -2.91 27.44
C GLU A 127 1.16 -2.08 27.41
N ALA A 128 1.27 -0.78 27.08
CA ALA A 128 0.14 0.14 27.03
C ALA A 128 -0.90 -0.24 25.95
N LEU A 129 -0.47 -0.79 24.82
CA LEU A 129 -1.33 -1.26 23.74
C LEU A 129 -1.87 -2.67 23.98
N GLY A 130 -1.27 -3.45 24.87
CA GLY A 130 -1.64 -4.84 25.14
C GLY A 130 -1.39 -5.79 23.97
N ILE A 131 -0.37 -5.52 23.13
CA ILE A 131 -0.08 -6.29 21.91
C ILE A 131 1.32 -6.92 21.95
N ASP A 132 1.44 -8.06 21.28
CA ASP A 132 2.73 -8.62 20.88
C ASP A 132 3.07 -8.08 19.48
N PRO A 133 4.13 -7.25 19.34
CA PRO A 133 4.45 -6.60 18.07
C PRO A 133 4.81 -7.57 16.94
N VAL A 134 5.33 -8.76 17.27
CA VAL A 134 5.70 -9.78 16.28
C VAL A 134 4.43 -10.46 15.75
N ASN A 135 3.54 -10.87 16.65
CA ASN A 135 2.26 -11.48 16.26
C ASN A 135 1.35 -10.50 15.51
N ALA A 136 1.35 -9.24 15.92
CA ALA A 136 0.58 -8.19 15.26
C ALA A 136 1.24 -7.70 13.96
N GLY A 137 2.51 -8.01 13.71
CA GLY A 137 3.24 -7.55 12.53
C GLY A 137 3.53 -6.05 12.54
N VAL A 138 3.72 -5.42 13.71
CA VAL A 138 3.91 -3.98 13.82
C VAL A 138 5.25 -3.55 13.21
N ARG A 139 5.20 -2.58 12.30
CA ARG A 139 6.38 -1.92 11.76
C ARG A 139 6.65 -0.61 12.49
N LEU A 140 7.92 -0.37 12.85
CA LEU A 140 8.39 0.89 13.40
C LEU A 140 8.78 1.85 12.27
N ILE A 141 8.25 3.08 12.32
CA ILE A 141 8.49 4.13 11.32
C ILE A 141 8.92 5.43 12.02
N ASP A 142 9.80 6.18 11.38
CA ASP A 142 10.16 7.54 11.78
C ASP A 142 9.12 8.55 11.26
N GLY A 143 8.54 9.38 12.14
CA GLY A 143 7.54 10.38 11.80
C GLY A 143 8.00 11.38 10.74
N HIS A 144 9.26 11.78 10.75
CA HIS A 144 9.83 12.68 9.74
C HIS A 144 9.97 12.05 8.35
N ARG A 145 9.93 10.73 8.28
CA ARG A 145 10.04 9.97 7.03
C ARG A 145 8.75 9.23 6.68
N PHE A 146 7.68 9.55 7.40
CA PHE A 146 6.42 8.84 7.31
C PHE A 146 5.91 8.74 5.87
N ALA A 147 5.86 9.85 5.12
CA ALA A 147 5.40 9.86 3.72
C ALA A 147 6.13 8.84 2.83
N ALA A 148 7.44 8.68 3.01
CA ALA A 148 8.24 7.75 2.23
C ALA A 148 8.16 6.31 2.73
N GLU A 149 8.18 6.12 4.07
CA GLU A 149 8.25 4.79 4.68
C GLU A 149 6.88 4.12 4.78
N ALA A 150 5.79 4.90 4.88
CA ALA A 150 4.42 4.39 4.94
C ALA A 150 3.77 4.21 3.55
N ALA A 151 4.36 4.67 2.46
CA ALA A 151 3.76 4.73 1.13
C ALA A 151 3.16 3.41 0.61
N ASN A 152 3.65 2.25 1.06
CA ASN A 152 3.13 0.94 0.68
C ASN A 152 2.68 0.10 1.89
N GLU A 153 2.63 0.71 3.06
CA GLU A 153 2.22 0.03 4.27
C GLU A 153 0.71 0.08 4.45
N ARG A 154 0.19 -0.93 5.14
CA ARG A 154 -1.23 -1.02 5.51
C ARG A 154 -1.42 -0.98 7.03
N GLY A 155 -0.33 -1.01 7.79
CA GLY A 155 -0.31 -1.13 9.24
C GLY A 155 -0.36 -2.60 9.71
N PRO A 156 -0.23 -2.83 11.02
CA PRO A 156 -0.10 -1.78 12.05
C PRO A 156 1.28 -1.12 12.05
N LEU A 157 1.30 0.17 12.36
CA LEU A 157 2.51 0.98 12.42
C LEU A 157 2.68 1.58 13.82
N LEU A 158 3.91 1.63 14.31
CA LEU A 158 4.29 2.48 15.43
C LEU A 158 5.19 3.60 14.90
N VAL A 159 4.71 4.84 14.98
CA VAL A 159 5.39 6.02 14.45
C VAL A 159 6.08 6.73 15.60
N ALA A 160 7.38 6.67 15.62
CA ALA A 160 8.25 7.37 16.58
C ALA A 160 8.65 8.76 16.06
N GLN A 161 9.31 9.56 16.90
CA GLN A 161 9.79 10.93 16.55
C GLN A 161 8.64 11.92 16.25
N VAL A 162 7.44 11.70 16.76
CA VAL A 162 6.31 12.65 16.65
C VAL A 162 6.35 13.69 17.77
N HIS A 163 7.47 14.39 17.87
CA HIS A 163 7.86 15.22 19.01
C HIS A 163 7.21 16.61 19.05
N ALA A 164 6.31 16.92 18.14
CA ALA A 164 5.59 18.19 18.06
C ALA A 164 4.32 18.05 17.21
N ASP A 165 3.35 18.91 17.46
CA ASP A 165 2.05 18.90 16.76
C ASP A 165 2.20 19.02 15.24
N TRP A 166 3.18 19.80 14.76
CA TRP A 166 3.42 19.93 13.32
C TRP A 166 3.89 18.62 12.67
N VAL A 167 4.63 17.75 13.40
CA VAL A 167 5.00 16.43 12.88
C VAL A 167 3.78 15.52 12.75
N LEU A 168 2.87 15.55 13.72
CA LEU A 168 1.58 14.85 13.63
C LEU A 168 0.74 15.36 12.47
N SER A 169 0.74 16.69 12.24
CA SER A 169 0.06 17.29 11.08
C SER A 169 0.69 16.85 9.75
N ASP A 170 2.02 16.79 9.66
CA ASP A 170 2.72 16.30 8.47
C ASP A 170 2.42 14.82 8.20
N VAL A 171 2.40 13.98 9.23
CA VAL A 171 1.98 12.58 9.15
C VAL A 171 0.56 12.49 8.59
N LYS A 172 -0.37 13.25 9.16
CA LYS A 172 -1.77 13.28 8.74
C LYS A 172 -1.94 13.70 7.28
N LEU A 173 -1.28 14.77 6.86
CA LEU A 173 -1.38 15.34 5.53
C LEU A 173 -0.62 14.54 4.45
N SER A 174 0.27 13.64 4.85
CA SER A 174 1.04 12.83 3.91
C SER A 174 0.30 11.60 3.39
N PHE A 175 -0.93 11.35 3.85
CA PHE A 175 -1.71 10.18 3.50
C PHE A 175 -3.13 10.57 3.05
N ASP A 176 -3.30 10.78 1.75
CA ASP A 176 -4.54 11.27 1.13
C ASP A 176 -5.66 10.21 1.07
N GLU A 177 -5.34 8.92 1.28
CA GLU A 177 -6.30 7.81 1.19
C GLU A 177 -7.12 7.63 2.48
N ALA A 178 -6.79 8.34 3.56
CA ALA A 178 -7.51 8.24 4.81
C ALA A 178 -8.86 8.97 4.73
N VAL A 179 -9.91 8.31 5.18
CA VAL A 179 -11.28 8.86 5.21
C VAL A 179 -11.48 9.83 6.39
N GLY A 180 -10.61 9.70 7.42
CA GLY A 180 -10.61 10.55 8.62
C GLY A 180 -11.10 9.86 9.88
N ASP A 181 -11.92 8.83 9.76
CA ASP A 181 -12.50 8.10 10.90
C ASP A 181 -11.64 6.93 11.39
N GLU A 182 -10.52 6.63 10.72
CA GLU A 182 -9.64 5.54 11.09
C GLU A 182 -9.11 5.71 12.52
N PRO A 183 -9.22 4.67 13.35
CA PRO A 183 -8.77 4.74 14.73
C PRO A 183 -7.25 4.79 14.81
N VAL A 184 -6.74 5.68 15.65
CA VAL A 184 -5.32 5.78 15.99
C VAL A 184 -5.17 5.93 17.49
N VAL A 185 -3.96 5.68 18.02
CA VAL A 185 -3.69 5.79 19.45
C VAL A 185 -2.44 6.65 19.65
N LEU A 186 -2.57 7.76 20.37
CA LEU A 186 -1.44 8.54 20.83
C LEU A 186 -0.98 8.03 22.19
N LEU A 187 0.29 7.68 22.26
CA LEU A 187 0.97 7.22 23.46
C LEU A 187 1.86 8.38 23.94
N HIS A 188 1.54 8.95 25.09
CA HIS A 188 2.20 10.14 25.61
C HIS A 188 2.66 9.91 27.05
N HIS A 189 3.91 10.27 27.36
CA HIS A 189 4.53 10.17 28.68
C HIS A 189 4.41 8.77 29.33
N LEU A 190 4.59 7.72 28.54
CA LEU A 190 4.42 6.34 29.03
C LEU A 190 5.28 6.06 30.26
N GLY A 191 4.65 5.47 31.27
CA GLY A 191 5.28 5.12 32.55
C GLY A 191 5.47 6.30 33.50
N LEU A 192 5.14 7.54 33.13
CA LEU A 192 5.20 8.74 33.98
C LEU A 192 3.84 9.00 34.66
N PRO A 193 3.78 9.82 35.73
CA PRO A 193 2.54 10.10 36.45
C PRO A 193 1.42 10.75 35.62
N ASP A 194 1.79 11.42 34.54
CA ASP A 194 0.92 12.09 33.57
C ASP A 194 0.77 11.32 32.25
N GLN A 195 1.03 10.00 32.29
CA GLN A 195 0.82 9.11 31.16
C GLN A 195 -0.59 9.24 30.58
N ARG A 196 -0.66 9.29 29.25
CA ARG A 196 -1.91 9.24 28.49
C ARG A 196 -1.81 8.21 27.38
N VAL A 197 -2.86 7.40 27.24
CA VAL A 197 -3.11 6.53 26.10
C VAL A 197 -4.41 7.03 25.48
N GLU A 198 -4.29 7.79 24.42
CA GLU A 198 -5.41 8.54 23.84
C GLU A 198 -5.89 7.88 22.55
N HIS A 199 -7.07 7.27 22.60
CA HIS A 199 -7.72 6.70 21.44
C HIS A 199 -8.47 7.80 20.70
N THR A 200 -8.10 8.05 19.45
CA THR A 200 -8.66 9.12 18.64
C THR A 200 -8.81 8.67 17.18
N THR A 201 -9.12 9.58 16.29
CA THR A 201 -9.23 9.32 14.85
C THR A 201 -8.11 9.98 14.07
N TRP A 202 -7.90 9.52 12.83
CA TRP A 202 -6.93 10.12 11.91
C TRP A 202 -7.14 11.63 11.75
N GLN A 203 -8.41 12.07 11.68
CA GLN A 203 -8.75 13.48 11.53
C GLN A 203 -8.32 14.35 12.72
N GLU A 204 -8.36 13.81 13.94
CA GLU A 204 -8.14 14.56 15.18
C GLU A 204 -6.74 14.36 15.79
N LEU A 205 -5.89 13.51 15.20
CA LEU A 205 -4.62 13.06 15.81
C LEU A 205 -3.65 14.19 16.17
N ASP A 206 -3.72 15.33 15.49
CA ASP A 206 -2.85 16.50 15.72
C ASP A 206 -3.47 17.58 16.64
N ARG A 207 -4.62 17.26 17.29
CA ARG A 207 -5.38 18.23 18.13
C ARG A 207 -5.71 17.75 19.53
N VAL A 208 -5.57 16.45 19.78
CA VAL A 208 -6.07 15.81 21.01
C VAL A 208 -5.20 16.07 22.21
N LEU A 209 -3.88 16.15 21.99
CA LEU A 209 -2.90 16.47 23.03
C LEU A 209 -1.71 17.22 22.41
N PRO A 210 -1.00 18.06 23.18
CA PRO A 210 0.22 18.66 22.70
C PRO A 210 1.32 17.59 22.62
N ALA A 211 1.83 17.36 21.42
CA ALA A 211 2.90 16.40 21.21
C ALA A 211 4.25 16.94 21.68
N ASP A 212 5.07 16.08 22.28
CA ASP A 212 6.44 16.37 22.66
C ASP A 212 7.37 15.16 22.41
N HIS A 213 8.62 15.25 22.84
CA HIS A 213 9.65 14.23 22.65
C HIS A 213 9.35 12.86 23.32
N LEU A 214 8.30 12.75 24.13
CA LEU A 214 7.81 11.51 24.75
C LEU A 214 6.47 11.06 24.13
N THR A 215 6.15 11.53 22.94
CA THR A 215 4.95 11.16 22.19
C THR A 215 5.28 10.14 21.10
N THR A 216 4.39 9.16 20.94
CA THR A 216 4.46 8.12 19.90
C THR A 216 3.05 7.87 19.37
N LEU A 217 2.91 7.66 18.06
CA LEU A 217 1.62 7.37 17.43
C LEU A 217 1.55 5.89 17.02
N TYR A 218 0.48 5.22 17.39
CA TYR A 218 0.16 3.88 16.90
C TYR A 218 -1.01 3.94 15.93
N ILE A 219 -0.84 3.34 14.77
CA ILE A 219 -1.82 3.24 13.69
C ILE A 219 -2.13 1.77 13.49
N PRO A 220 -3.29 1.27 13.96
CA PRO A 220 -3.67 -0.14 13.80
C PRO A 220 -3.80 -0.55 12.33
N GLN A 221 -4.31 0.39 11.51
CA GLN A 221 -4.54 0.19 10.10
C GLN A 221 -4.44 1.53 9.38
N LEU A 222 -3.61 1.61 8.35
CA LEU A 222 -3.32 2.86 7.65
C LEU A 222 -4.27 3.13 6.49
N ALA A 223 -4.81 2.10 5.84
CA ALA A 223 -5.71 2.26 4.70
C ALA A 223 -6.73 1.13 4.63
N GLN A 224 -7.76 1.34 3.81
CA GLN A 224 -8.70 0.28 3.43
C GLN A 224 -7.91 -0.94 2.91
N PRO A 225 -8.21 -2.15 3.39
CA PRO A 225 -7.34 -3.31 3.21
C PRO A 225 -7.48 -3.99 1.85
N ILE A 226 -7.65 -3.25 0.75
CA ILE A 226 -7.83 -3.83 -0.60
C ILE A 226 -6.77 -4.88 -0.89
N ALA A 227 -5.50 -4.57 -0.66
CA ALA A 227 -4.42 -5.54 -0.90
C ALA A 227 -4.52 -6.74 0.04
N GLY A 228 -4.87 -6.54 1.30
CA GLY A 228 -5.05 -7.60 2.29
C GLY A 228 -6.21 -8.53 1.94
N GLU A 229 -7.35 -7.98 1.56
CA GLU A 229 -8.52 -8.78 1.14
C GLU A 229 -8.26 -9.51 -0.19
N MET A 230 -7.56 -8.89 -1.13
CA MET A 230 -7.14 -9.59 -2.36
C MET A 230 -6.17 -10.74 -2.08
N VAL A 231 -5.24 -10.59 -1.14
CA VAL A 231 -4.35 -11.70 -0.72
C VAL A 231 -5.15 -12.82 -0.06
N LYS A 232 -6.12 -12.50 0.81
CA LYS A 232 -6.99 -13.52 1.43
C LYS A 232 -7.82 -14.26 0.39
N LEU A 233 -8.40 -13.55 -0.58
CA LEU A 233 -9.15 -14.14 -1.67
C LEU A 233 -8.27 -15.09 -2.50
N HIS A 234 -7.06 -14.66 -2.85
CA HIS A 234 -6.09 -15.48 -3.57
C HIS A 234 -5.69 -16.74 -2.79
N GLN A 235 -5.44 -16.62 -1.48
CA GLN A 235 -5.13 -17.78 -0.62
C GLN A 235 -6.32 -18.73 -0.53
N LEU A 236 -7.55 -18.20 -0.43
CA LEU A 236 -8.78 -18.99 -0.43
C LEU A 236 -8.93 -19.79 -1.72
N ALA A 237 -8.77 -19.14 -2.88
CA ALA A 237 -8.87 -19.80 -4.19
C ALA A 237 -7.87 -20.96 -4.32
N ARG A 238 -6.62 -20.77 -3.91
CA ARG A 238 -5.61 -21.82 -3.88
C ARG A 238 -6.00 -22.98 -2.95
N THR A 239 -6.50 -22.66 -1.76
CA THR A 239 -6.93 -23.67 -0.78
C THR A 239 -8.10 -24.50 -1.32
N LEU A 240 -9.08 -23.86 -1.96
CA LEU A 240 -10.21 -24.56 -2.57
C LEU A 240 -9.75 -25.44 -3.73
N ARG A 241 -8.86 -24.96 -4.58
CA ARG A 241 -8.24 -25.76 -5.65
C ARG A 241 -7.41 -26.96 -5.16
N GLU A 242 -6.93 -26.92 -3.93
CA GLU A 242 -6.16 -28.02 -3.32
C GLU A 242 -7.05 -29.01 -2.56
N GLN A 243 -8.18 -28.57 -1.98
CA GLN A 243 -8.92 -29.33 -0.98
C GLN A 243 -10.38 -29.58 -1.32
N CYS A 244 -11.01 -28.75 -2.16
CA CYS A 244 -12.40 -28.95 -2.55
C CYS A 244 -12.50 -29.86 -3.78
N PRO A 245 -13.17 -31.02 -3.72
CA PRO A 245 -13.26 -31.94 -4.85
C PRO A 245 -13.87 -31.32 -6.11
N TRP A 246 -14.85 -30.41 -5.94
CA TRP A 246 -15.48 -29.73 -7.06
C TRP A 246 -14.54 -28.73 -7.72
N ASP A 247 -13.86 -27.90 -6.93
CA ASP A 247 -12.92 -26.89 -7.45
C ASP A 247 -11.72 -27.53 -8.16
N ILE A 248 -11.20 -28.66 -7.64
CA ILE A 248 -10.09 -29.42 -8.24
C ILE A 248 -10.40 -29.86 -9.67
N GLU A 249 -11.63 -30.24 -9.95
CA GLU A 249 -12.05 -30.75 -11.28
C GLU A 249 -12.29 -29.62 -12.30
N GLN A 250 -12.40 -28.36 -11.88
CA GLN A 250 -12.71 -27.27 -12.79
C GLN A 250 -11.55 -26.97 -13.75
N THR A 251 -11.94 -26.61 -14.97
CA THR A 251 -11.07 -26.17 -16.05
C THR A 251 -11.54 -24.80 -16.56
N HIS A 252 -10.73 -24.12 -17.37
CA HIS A 252 -11.15 -22.89 -18.03
C HIS A 252 -12.49 -23.07 -18.80
N ASP A 253 -12.65 -24.21 -19.49
CA ASP A 253 -13.86 -24.48 -20.29
C ASP A 253 -15.08 -24.77 -19.41
N SER A 254 -14.93 -25.51 -18.32
CA SER A 254 -16.06 -25.83 -17.43
C SER A 254 -16.59 -24.59 -16.69
N LEU A 255 -15.74 -23.58 -16.47
CA LEU A 255 -16.11 -22.34 -15.80
C LEU A 255 -16.75 -21.29 -16.72
N ILE A 256 -16.77 -21.47 -18.06
CA ILE A 256 -17.37 -20.49 -18.98
C ILE A 256 -18.83 -20.21 -18.63
N LYS A 257 -19.61 -21.23 -18.30
CA LYS A 257 -21.03 -21.05 -17.96
C LYS A 257 -21.21 -20.20 -16.71
N HIS A 258 -20.40 -20.41 -15.67
CA HIS A 258 -20.44 -19.64 -14.43
C HIS A 258 -20.01 -18.19 -14.67
N LEU A 259 -18.91 -17.94 -15.38
CA LEU A 259 -18.49 -16.59 -15.75
C LEU A 259 -19.62 -15.82 -16.49
N LEU A 260 -20.42 -16.48 -17.31
CA LEU A 260 -21.55 -15.85 -17.99
C LEU A 260 -22.72 -15.60 -17.03
N GLU A 261 -23.03 -16.54 -16.12
CA GLU A 261 -24.04 -16.37 -15.07
C GLU A 261 -23.70 -15.14 -14.21
N GLU A 262 -22.54 -15.12 -13.56
CA GLU A 262 -22.12 -14.00 -12.72
C GLU A 262 -22.10 -12.66 -13.47
N THR A 263 -21.73 -12.69 -14.76
CA THR A 263 -21.77 -11.46 -15.58
C THR A 263 -23.19 -10.92 -15.75
N TYR A 264 -24.19 -11.79 -15.91
CA TYR A 264 -25.58 -11.37 -16.04
C TYR A 264 -26.20 -10.97 -14.69
N GLU A 265 -25.84 -11.63 -13.59
CA GLU A 265 -26.25 -11.28 -12.24
C GLU A 265 -25.73 -9.90 -11.84
N VAL A 266 -24.47 -9.57 -12.17
CA VAL A 266 -23.96 -8.18 -12.05
C VAL A 266 -24.79 -7.18 -12.87
N VAL A 267 -25.21 -7.53 -14.09
CA VAL A 267 -26.05 -6.65 -14.92
C VAL A 267 -27.41 -6.44 -14.28
N ASP A 268 -28.03 -7.49 -13.73
CA ASP A 268 -29.31 -7.39 -13.05
C ASP A 268 -29.19 -6.55 -11.77
N ALA A 269 -28.16 -6.78 -10.95
CA ALA A 269 -27.90 -5.97 -9.77
C ALA A 269 -27.68 -4.48 -10.09
N ILE A 270 -26.95 -4.16 -11.19
CA ILE A 270 -26.81 -2.77 -11.67
C ILE A 270 -28.16 -2.16 -12.07
N ASN A 271 -29.03 -2.92 -12.72
CA ASN A 271 -30.36 -2.43 -13.14
C ASN A 271 -31.30 -2.18 -11.95
N GLU A 272 -31.07 -2.86 -10.82
CA GLU A 272 -31.85 -2.75 -9.60
C GLU A 272 -31.30 -1.72 -8.61
N LEU A 273 -30.17 -1.08 -8.90
CA LEU A 273 -29.55 -0.07 -8.01
C LEU A 273 -30.51 1.06 -7.69
N ASP A 274 -30.67 1.32 -6.38
CA ASP A 274 -31.47 2.42 -5.83
C ASP A 274 -30.66 3.14 -4.76
N ALA A 275 -30.26 4.38 -5.03
CA ALA A 275 -29.46 5.19 -4.13
C ALA A 275 -30.13 5.47 -2.75
N GLU A 276 -31.44 5.26 -2.65
CA GLU A 276 -32.19 5.40 -1.41
C GLU A 276 -32.32 4.07 -0.63
N ASN A 277 -31.87 2.95 -1.22
CA ASN A 277 -31.96 1.61 -0.63
C ASN A 277 -30.58 0.92 -0.55
N PRO A 278 -29.88 1.00 0.57
CA PRO A 278 -28.54 0.39 0.74
C PRO A 278 -28.48 -1.13 0.48
N ALA A 279 -29.62 -1.85 0.57
CA ALA A 279 -29.65 -3.29 0.29
C ALA A 279 -29.34 -3.60 -1.18
N THR A 280 -29.53 -2.66 -2.11
CA THR A 280 -29.16 -2.84 -3.51
C THR A 280 -27.66 -2.73 -3.73
N ASP A 281 -26.94 -1.96 -2.88
CA ASP A 281 -25.48 -1.93 -2.87
C ASP A 281 -24.91 -3.26 -2.39
N ASP A 282 -25.51 -3.86 -1.35
CA ASP A 282 -25.11 -5.18 -0.83
C ASP A 282 -25.24 -6.26 -1.91
N ALA A 283 -26.35 -6.26 -2.65
CA ALA A 283 -26.54 -7.18 -3.78
C ALA A 283 -25.47 -6.98 -4.88
N LEU A 284 -25.19 -5.74 -5.27
CA LEU A 284 -24.12 -5.48 -6.26
C LEU A 284 -22.73 -5.87 -5.74
N ILE A 285 -22.45 -5.72 -4.44
CA ILE A 285 -21.19 -6.16 -3.82
C ILE A 285 -21.04 -7.68 -3.94
N GLU A 286 -22.12 -8.44 -3.70
CA GLU A 286 -22.15 -9.90 -3.80
C GLU A 286 -21.82 -10.34 -5.24
N GLU A 287 -22.53 -9.85 -6.23
CA GLU A 287 -22.35 -10.24 -7.64
C GLU A 287 -20.99 -9.79 -8.21
N LEU A 288 -20.49 -8.60 -7.83
CA LEU A 288 -19.13 -8.17 -8.18
C LEU A 288 -18.08 -9.07 -7.53
N GLY A 289 -18.34 -9.57 -6.33
CA GLY A 289 -17.48 -10.54 -5.63
C GLY A 289 -17.38 -11.86 -6.40
N ASP A 290 -18.52 -12.40 -6.86
CA ASP A 290 -18.57 -13.63 -7.61
C ASP A 290 -17.88 -13.50 -8.97
N LEU A 291 -18.12 -12.39 -9.68
CA LEU A 291 -17.39 -12.09 -10.92
C LEU A 291 -15.88 -11.95 -10.69
N LEU A 292 -15.46 -11.29 -9.61
CA LEU A 292 -14.04 -11.17 -9.22
C LEU A 292 -13.45 -12.56 -8.93
N TYR A 293 -14.21 -13.44 -8.27
CA TYR A 293 -13.78 -14.79 -7.99
C TYR A 293 -13.59 -15.62 -9.27
N GLN A 294 -14.41 -15.42 -10.32
CA GLN A 294 -14.17 -16.06 -11.63
C GLN A 294 -12.81 -15.66 -12.21
N VAL A 295 -12.42 -14.39 -12.12
CA VAL A 295 -11.09 -13.92 -12.57
C VAL A 295 -9.98 -14.59 -11.77
N GLU A 296 -10.13 -14.62 -10.44
CA GLU A 296 -9.18 -15.25 -9.52
C GLU A 296 -9.04 -16.76 -9.82
N PHE A 297 -10.16 -17.46 -10.02
CA PHE A 297 -10.19 -18.87 -10.28
C PHE A 297 -9.45 -19.23 -11.57
N HIS A 298 -9.71 -18.51 -12.65
CA HIS A 298 -8.99 -18.67 -13.92
C HIS A 298 -7.49 -18.39 -13.77
N ALA A 299 -7.11 -17.36 -12.98
CA ALA A 299 -5.71 -17.05 -12.72
C ALA A 299 -5.03 -18.15 -11.90
N THR A 300 -5.72 -18.72 -10.90
CA THR A 300 -5.20 -19.81 -10.07
C THR A 300 -4.99 -21.10 -10.88
N ILE A 301 -5.91 -21.45 -11.80
CA ILE A 301 -5.71 -22.57 -12.72
C ILE A 301 -4.45 -22.35 -13.57
N ALA A 302 -4.30 -21.17 -14.16
CA ALA A 302 -3.15 -20.83 -15.00
C ALA A 302 -1.83 -20.86 -14.22
N GLU A 303 -1.83 -20.41 -12.95
CA GLU A 303 -0.67 -20.49 -12.05
C GLU A 303 -0.27 -21.92 -11.76
N GLN A 304 -1.23 -22.81 -11.47
CA GLN A 304 -0.98 -24.23 -11.27
C GLN A 304 -0.37 -24.93 -12.51
N GLU A 305 -0.74 -24.43 -13.70
CA GLU A 305 -0.17 -24.88 -14.97
C GLU A 305 1.16 -24.21 -15.35
N GLY A 306 1.66 -23.27 -14.51
CA GLY A 306 2.92 -22.55 -14.75
C GLY A 306 2.85 -21.55 -15.91
N ARG A 307 1.67 -21.02 -16.25
CA ARG A 307 1.47 -20.12 -17.40
C ARG A 307 1.54 -18.64 -17.02
N PHE A 308 0.69 -18.18 -16.13
CA PHE A 308 0.63 -16.80 -15.63
C PHE A 308 -0.06 -16.77 -14.26
N THR A 309 0.07 -15.64 -13.57
CA THR A 309 -0.47 -15.39 -12.23
C THR A 309 -1.52 -14.28 -12.24
N LEU A 310 -2.27 -14.13 -11.13
CA LEU A 310 -3.16 -12.98 -10.94
C LEU A 310 -2.40 -11.65 -11.04
N ALA A 311 -1.15 -11.58 -10.58
CA ALA A 311 -0.33 -10.38 -10.69
C ALA A 311 -0.07 -9.99 -12.16
N ASP A 312 0.09 -10.98 -13.05
CA ASP A 312 0.26 -10.73 -14.48
C ASP A 312 -1.04 -10.20 -15.13
N VAL A 313 -2.19 -10.73 -14.69
CA VAL A 313 -3.51 -10.23 -15.12
C VAL A 313 -3.68 -8.76 -14.70
N ALA A 314 -3.44 -8.43 -13.43
CA ALA A 314 -3.56 -7.07 -12.91
C ALA A 314 -2.57 -6.11 -13.62
N ARG A 315 -1.31 -6.50 -13.80
CA ARG A 315 -0.31 -5.71 -14.51
C ARG A 315 -0.71 -5.48 -15.98
N SER A 316 -1.20 -6.50 -16.65
CA SER A 316 -1.63 -6.40 -18.06
C SER A 316 -2.73 -5.36 -18.27
N ILE A 317 -3.75 -5.35 -17.39
CA ILE A 317 -4.82 -4.34 -17.48
C ILE A 317 -4.35 -2.95 -17.07
N HIS A 318 -3.54 -2.83 -16.00
CA HIS A 318 -2.94 -1.58 -15.56
C HIS A 318 -2.16 -0.92 -16.71
N ASP A 319 -1.19 -1.63 -17.28
CA ASP A 319 -0.32 -1.08 -18.33
C ASP A 319 -1.11 -0.71 -19.59
N LYS A 320 -2.13 -1.51 -19.91
CA LYS A 320 -3.05 -1.20 -21.01
C LYS A 320 -3.83 0.09 -20.77
N LEU A 321 -4.36 0.28 -19.56
CA LEU A 321 -5.14 1.48 -19.21
C LEU A 321 -4.26 2.73 -19.17
N VAL A 322 -3.09 2.67 -18.53
CA VAL A 322 -2.12 3.78 -18.51
C VAL A 322 -1.76 4.21 -19.94
N ARG A 323 -1.40 3.26 -20.81
CA ARG A 323 -1.04 3.54 -22.19
C ARG A 323 -2.19 4.14 -23.00
N ARG A 324 -3.44 3.74 -22.73
CA ARG A 324 -4.64 4.22 -23.45
C ARG A 324 -5.23 5.51 -22.91
N HIS A 325 -4.67 6.06 -21.82
CA HIS A 325 -5.07 7.34 -21.23
C HIS A 325 -3.92 8.35 -21.21
N PRO A 326 -3.31 8.67 -22.37
CA PRO A 326 -2.17 9.61 -22.42
C PRO A 326 -2.58 11.05 -22.03
N HIS A 327 -3.87 11.34 -21.94
CA HIS A 327 -4.41 12.60 -21.43
C HIS A 327 -4.42 12.69 -19.90
N VAL A 328 -4.22 11.55 -19.20
CA VAL A 328 -4.10 11.48 -17.73
C VAL A 328 -2.65 11.24 -17.31
N PHE A 329 -1.95 10.33 -18.02
CA PHE A 329 -0.63 9.86 -17.64
C PHE A 329 0.49 10.36 -18.58
N GLY A 330 0.20 11.26 -19.53
CA GLY A 330 1.14 11.82 -20.50
C GLY A 330 0.78 13.28 -20.85
N ASP A 331 1.28 13.76 -21.98
CA ASP A 331 1.21 15.17 -22.37
C ASP A 331 0.03 15.51 -23.33
N VAL A 332 -0.85 14.57 -23.61
CA VAL A 332 -2.00 14.77 -24.51
C VAL A 332 -3.12 15.52 -23.77
N VAL A 333 -3.64 16.57 -24.36
CA VAL A 333 -4.77 17.32 -23.79
C VAL A 333 -6.07 16.81 -24.40
N ALA A 334 -7.03 16.40 -23.58
CA ALA A 334 -8.39 16.07 -23.96
C ALA A 334 -9.36 16.98 -23.18
N ASN A 335 -10.21 17.72 -23.88
CA ASN A 335 -11.13 18.70 -23.27
C ASN A 335 -12.57 18.18 -23.21
N SER A 336 -12.85 17.03 -23.80
CA SER A 336 -14.19 16.43 -23.84
C SER A 336 -14.11 14.91 -23.83
N ALA A 337 -15.20 14.24 -23.46
CA ALA A 337 -15.34 12.79 -23.56
C ALA A 337 -15.11 12.25 -24.98
N ASN A 338 -15.50 13.03 -26.01
CA ASN A 338 -15.29 12.66 -27.41
C ASN A 338 -13.80 12.67 -27.79
N ASP A 339 -13.02 13.63 -27.27
CA ASP A 339 -11.57 13.65 -27.47
C ASP A 339 -10.89 12.43 -26.85
N VAL A 340 -11.36 12.00 -25.68
CA VAL A 340 -10.90 10.77 -25.03
C VAL A 340 -11.17 9.55 -25.89
N VAL A 341 -12.40 9.40 -26.43
CA VAL A 341 -12.77 8.26 -27.30
C VAL A 341 -11.91 8.24 -28.58
N SER A 342 -11.70 9.41 -29.21
CA SER A 342 -10.87 9.50 -30.42
C SER A 342 -9.40 9.16 -30.13
N THR A 343 -8.85 9.63 -29.02
CA THR A 343 -7.50 9.28 -28.57
C THR A 343 -7.36 7.79 -28.29
N TRP A 344 -8.34 7.20 -27.63
CA TRP A 344 -8.40 5.77 -27.35
C TRP A 344 -8.39 4.91 -28.62
N ASP A 345 -9.19 5.27 -29.63
CA ASP A 345 -9.25 4.54 -30.91
C ASP A 345 -7.96 4.69 -31.71
N GLU A 346 -7.32 5.85 -31.66
CA GLU A 346 -5.99 6.07 -32.26
C GLU A 346 -4.93 5.17 -31.61
N VAL A 347 -4.84 5.14 -30.27
CA VAL A 347 -3.89 4.28 -29.54
C VAL A 347 -4.16 2.80 -29.88
N LYS A 348 -5.42 2.36 -29.91
CA LYS A 348 -5.78 1.00 -30.32
C LYS A 348 -5.33 0.67 -31.74
N ARG A 349 -5.43 1.64 -32.67
CA ARG A 349 -4.98 1.47 -34.06
C ARG A 349 -3.47 1.29 -34.12
N GLN A 350 -2.71 2.11 -33.37
CA GLN A 350 -1.25 2.00 -33.28
C GLN A 350 -0.81 0.67 -32.67
N GLU A 351 -1.47 0.21 -31.60
CA GLU A 351 -1.22 -1.11 -31.00
C GLU A 351 -1.37 -2.25 -32.00
N ARG A 352 -2.45 -2.22 -32.81
CA ARG A 352 -2.69 -3.23 -33.86
C ARG A 352 -1.62 -3.21 -34.95
N GLN A 353 -1.13 -2.04 -35.32
CA GLN A 353 -0.04 -1.89 -36.28
C GLN A 353 1.29 -2.41 -35.74
N ALA A 354 1.58 -2.16 -34.45
CA ALA A 354 2.80 -2.59 -33.80
C ALA A 354 2.86 -4.10 -33.53
N SER A 355 1.71 -4.73 -33.25
CA SER A 355 1.63 -6.16 -32.92
C SER A 355 1.83 -7.10 -34.11
N ASN A 356 2.02 -6.57 -35.32
CA ASN A 356 2.22 -7.34 -36.59
C ASN A 356 1.15 -8.43 -36.85
N THR A 357 0.06 -8.40 -36.11
CA THR A 357 -1.13 -9.21 -36.33
C THR A 357 -1.92 -8.59 -37.48
N LYS A 358 -1.38 -8.76 -38.71
CA LYS A 358 -2.12 -8.48 -39.94
C LYS A 358 -3.28 -9.47 -40.03
N SER A 359 -4.38 -9.14 -39.40
CA SER A 359 -5.65 -9.67 -39.81
C SER A 359 -6.19 -8.74 -40.89
N ASP A 360 -6.26 -9.22 -42.11
CA ASP A 360 -6.77 -8.46 -43.27
C ASP A 360 -8.31 -8.18 -43.19
N SER A 361 -8.96 -8.66 -42.15
CA SER A 361 -10.42 -8.50 -41.97
C SER A 361 -10.78 -7.34 -41.04
N VAL A 362 -11.66 -6.46 -41.47
CA VAL A 362 -12.29 -5.40 -40.70
C VAL A 362 -12.96 -5.96 -39.44
N PHE A 363 -13.41 -7.18 -39.45
CA PHE A 363 -14.13 -7.86 -38.36
C PHE A 363 -13.22 -8.54 -37.33
N SER A 364 -11.91 -8.47 -37.49
CA SER A 364 -10.97 -9.08 -36.55
C SER A 364 -11.12 -8.53 -35.13
N GLY A 365 -11.12 -9.44 -34.14
CA GLY A 365 -11.19 -9.10 -32.73
C GLY A 365 -12.61 -8.77 -32.24
N VAL A 366 -13.66 -9.10 -32.99
CA VAL A 366 -15.03 -9.23 -32.44
C VAL A 366 -15.12 -10.59 -31.75
N ALA A 367 -15.57 -10.61 -30.51
CA ALA A 367 -15.69 -11.84 -29.73
C ALA A 367 -16.82 -12.71 -30.33
N LYS A 368 -16.46 -13.88 -30.89
CA LYS A 368 -17.39 -14.77 -31.53
C LYS A 368 -18.40 -15.45 -30.58
N ALA A 369 -18.01 -15.52 -29.30
CA ALA A 369 -18.88 -16.07 -28.24
C ALA A 369 -19.84 -15.03 -27.63
N ALA A 370 -19.86 -13.79 -28.13
CA ALA A 370 -20.81 -12.80 -27.67
C ALA A 370 -22.24 -13.20 -28.01
N PRO A 371 -23.26 -12.79 -27.21
CA PRO A 371 -24.67 -12.97 -27.58
C PRO A 371 -24.94 -12.46 -28.99
N SER A 372 -25.77 -13.19 -29.78
CA SER A 372 -25.91 -12.99 -31.21
C SER A 372 -26.23 -11.54 -31.59
N LEU A 373 -27.14 -10.88 -30.87
CA LEU A 373 -27.50 -9.48 -31.15
C LEU A 373 -26.33 -8.52 -30.84
N LEU A 374 -25.57 -8.76 -29.79
CA LEU A 374 -24.38 -7.95 -29.46
C LEU A 374 -23.28 -8.19 -30.50
N TYR A 375 -23.10 -9.41 -30.95
CA TYR A 375 -22.17 -9.78 -32.02
C TYR A 375 -22.53 -9.06 -33.32
N ALA A 376 -23.79 -9.16 -33.75
CA ALA A 376 -24.31 -8.49 -34.93
C ALA A 376 -24.13 -6.96 -34.86
N THR A 377 -24.51 -6.34 -33.74
CA THR A 377 -24.33 -4.88 -33.54
C THR A 377 -22.86 -4.47 -33.68
N LYS A 378 -21.91 -5.25 -33.12
CA LYS A 378 -20.49 -4.97 -33.24
C LYS A 378 -19.95 -5.15 -34.65
N LEU A 379 -20.47 -6.15 -35.42
CA LEU A 379 -20.09 -6.34 -36.81
C LEU A 379 -20.60 -5.18 -37.67
N GLN A 380 -21.89 -4.82 -37.53
CA GLN A 380 -22.49 -3.69 -38.23
C GLN A 380 -21.78 -2.37 -37.95
N LYS A 381 -21.47 -2.08 -36.68
CA LYS A 381 -20.72 -0.87 -36.34
C LYS A 381 -19.37 -0.83 -37.07
N ARG A 382 -18.64 -1.94 -37.13
CA ARG A 382 -17.34 -1.98 -37.85
C ARG A 382 -17.48 -1.87 -39.35
N ALA A 383 -18.58 -2.40 -39.94
CA ALA A 383 -18.91 -2.20 -41.35
C ALA A 383 -19.20 -0.73 -41.64
N ALA A 384 -19.96 -0.08 -40.77
CA ALA A 384 -20.28 1.35 -40.86
C ALA A 384 -19.01 2.22 -40.77
N ASP A 385 -18.05 1.91 -39.87
CA ASP A 385 -16.79 2.61 -39.71
C ASP A 385 -15.92 2.65 -40.97
N VAL A 386 -16.13 1.71 -41.91
CA VAL A 386 -15.45 1.66 -43.20
C VAL A 386 -16.36 2.08 -44.38
N GLY A 387 -17.51 2.67 -44.09
CA GLY A 387 -18.44 3.21 -45.06
C GLY A 387 -19.42 2.19 -45.62
N PHE A 388 -19.52 1.00 -45.04
CA PHE A 388 -20.52 0.00 -45.40
C PHE A 388 -21.72 0.11 -44.46
N ASP A 389 -22.58 1.11 -44.74
CA ASP A 389 -23.79 1.38 -43.96
C ASP A 389 -24.87 1.96 -44.88
N TRP A 390 -26.13 1.86 -44.43
CA TRP A 390 -27.26 2.44 -45.10
C TRP A 390 -27.34 3.96 -44.90
N PRO A 391 -27.71 4.75 -45.92
CA PRO A 391 -27.84 6.19 -45.77
C PRO A 391 -29.01 6.59 -44.84
N ASN A 392 -29.98 5.70 -44.66
CA ASN A 392 -31.13 5.84 -43.76
C ASN A 392 -31.74 4.46 -43.45
N ALA A 393 -32.79 4.40 -42.63
CA ALA A 393 -33.43 3.18 -42.19
C ALA A 393 -34.17 2.41 -43.32
N ASP A 394 -34.46 3.03 -44.48
CA ASP A 394 -35.24 2.42 -45.54
C ASP A 394 -34.55 1.17 -46.12
N GLY A 395 -33.23 1.22 -46.29
CA GLY A 395 -32.44 0.08 -46.72
C GLY A 395 -32.51 -1.12 -45.77
N ALA A 396 -32.54 -0.89 -44.50
CA ALA A 396 -32.70 -1.94 -43.48
C ALA A 396 -34.13 -2.55 -43.55
N PHE A 397 -35.15 -1.71 -43.72
CA PHE A 397 -36.54 -2.22 -43.90
C PHE A 397 -36.73 -3.02 -45.20
N ASP A 398 -36.08 -2.62 -46.29
CA ASP A 398 -36.12 -3.37 -47.53
C ASP A 398 -35.45 -4.74 -47.36
N LYS A 399 -34.32 -4.80 -46.65
CA LYS A 399 -33.62 -6.08 -46.37
C LYS A 399 -34.47 -7.01 -45.49
N ILE A 400 -35.13 -6.51 -44.43
CA ILE A 400 -36.08 -7.31 -43.63
C ILE A 400 -37.19 -7.92 -44.48
N ARG A 401 -37.71 -7.18 -45.48
CA ARG A 401 -38.74 -7.71 -46.39
C ARG A 401 -38.19 -8.80 -47.30
N GLU A 402 -37.00 -8.60 -47.82
CA GLU A 402 -36.27 -9.56 -48.65
C GLU A 402 -36.05 -10.87 -47.89
N GLU A 403 -35.41 -10.86 -46.74
CA GLU A 403 -35.12 -12.03 -45.89
C GLU A 403 -36.44 -12.74 -45.49
N SER A 404 -37.48 -11.98 -45.13
CA SER A 404 -38.79 -12.54 -44.82
C SER A 404 -39.44 -13.26 -46.01
N ALA A 405 -39.18 -12.83 -47.25
CA ALA A 405 -39.66 -13.49 -48.46
C ALA A 405 -38.86 -14.77 -48.76
N GLU A 406 -37.53 -14.73 -48.61
CA GLU A 406 -36.61 -15.86 -48.81
C GLU A 406 -36.93 -17.02 -47.87
N ILE A 407 -37.18 -16.74 -46.57
CA ILE A 407 -37.64 -17.74 -45.61
C ILE A 407 -38.93 -18.39 -46.06
N ARG A 408 -39.92 -17.60 -46.51
CA ARG A 408 -41.21 -18.14 -47.00
C ARG A 408 -41.04 -19.01 -48.24
N ASP A 409 -40.21 -18.61 -49.17
CA ASP A 409 -39.89 -19.33 -50.36
C ASP A 409 -39.16 -20.64 -50.07
N ALA A 410 -38.16 -20.63 -49.20
CA ALA A 410 -37.48 -21.84 -48.75
C ALA A 410 -38.43 -22.85 -48.09
N ILE A 411 -39.35 -22.38 -47.25
CA ILE A 411 -40.39 -23.23 -46.65
C ILE A 411 -41.33 -23.78 -47.69
N ALA A 412 -41.83 -22.95 -48.65
CA ALA A 412 -42.75 -23.37 -49.70
C ALA A 412 -42.12 -24.38 -50.65
N GLN A 413 -40.82 -24.29 -50.91
CA GLN A 413 -40.07 -25.22 -51.75
C GLN A 413 -39.64 -26.49 -51.03
N GLN A 414 -40.00 -26.66 -49.74
CA GLN A 414 -39.60 -27.77 -48.90
C GLN A 414 -38.07 -27.94 -48.87
N ALA A 415 -37.32 -26.80 -48.77
CA ALA A 415 -35.86 -26.77 -48.67
C ALA A 415 -35.38 -27.52 -47.44
N ASP A 416 -34.12 -27.94 -47.44
CA ASP A 416 -33.48 -28.58 -46.29
C ASP A 416 -33.62 -27.69 -45.05
N PRO A 417 -33.94 -28.26 -43.87
CA PRO A 417 -34.00 -27.51 -42.61
C PRO A 417 -32.81 -26.63 -42.34
N GLU A 418 -31.62 -26.99 -42.81
CA GLU A 418 -30.43 -26.17 -42.70
C GLU A 418 -30.45 -24.92 -43.58
N ALA A 419 -30.99 -25.04 -44.81
CA ALA A 419 -31.20 -23.90 -45.69
C ALA A 419 -32.20 -22.91 -45.08
N VAL A 420 -33.33 -23.39 -44.55
CA VAL A 420 -34.30 -22.54 -43.84
C VAL A 420 -33.67 -21.85 -42.59
N ARG A 421 -32.76 -22.55 -41.91
CA ARG A 421 -32.07 -21.98 -40.76
C ARG A 421 -31.07 -20.88 -41.16
N MET A 422 -30.43 -21.02 -42.31
CA MET A 422 -29.55 -19.98 -42.86
C MET A 422 -30.33 -18.70 -43.15
N GLU A 423 -31.45 -18.80 -43.86
CA GLU A 423 -32.31 -17.64 -44.15
C GLU A 423 -32.89 -16.97 -42.88
N LEU A 424 -33.09 -17.75 -41.80
CA LEU A 424 -33.50 -17.21 -40.50
C LEU A 424 -32.38 -16.49 -39.80
N GLY A 425 -31.12 -16.78 -40.13
CA GLY A 425 -29.93 -16.17 -39.56
C GLY A 425 -29.49 -14.87 -40.22
N ASP A 426 -29.89 -14.68 -41.45
CA ASP A 426 -29.60 -13.48 -42.24
C ASP A 426 -30.60 -12.37 -41.96
#